data_745861e29b5243f4979953459434b66a
#
_entry.id   745861e29b5243f4979953459434b66a
#
_cell.length_a   1.000
_cell.length_b   1.000
_cell.length_c   1.000
_cell.angle_alpha   90.00
_cell.angle_beta   90.00
_cell.angle_gamma   90.00
#
_symmetry.space_group_name_H-M   'P 1'
#
loop_
_entity.id
_entity.type
_entity.pdbx_description
1 polymer ?
#
loop_
_entity_poly.entity_id
_entity_poly.type
_entity_poly.pdbx_seq_one_letter_code
_entity_poly.pdbx_strand_id
1 'polypeptide(L)'
;LREHCEQLGVGFAINNAFSEGGEGAVDMARLVVDTIENKPSESLRYTYKEEDSIEQKIEKVATNIYGASVITYSSIARNRIKLIEKMGITHYPVCIAKTQYSFSADPKIYGAVNNFEFHIKDIVINNGAEMIVAIAGEILRMPGLPKEPQALHIDIVDGEIEGLS
;
A
#
# COMPACT_ATOMS: atom_id res chain seq x y z
N LEU A 1 19.67 -9.79 -0.13
CA LEU A 1 18.23 -10.09 -0.07
C LEU A 1 17.94 -11.59 -0.11
N ARG A 2 18.46 -12.35 -1.08
CA ARG A 2 18.23 -13.81 -1.19
C ARG A 2 18.56 -14.55 0.10
N GLU A 3 19.76 -14.40 0.64
CA GLU A 3 20.20 -15.03 1.88
C GLU A 3 19.28 -14.70 3.07
N HIS A 4 18.77 -13.47 3.14
CA HIS A 4 17.83 -13.07 4.18
C HIS A 4 16.47 -13.74 4.03
N CYS A 5 15.96 -13.84 2.80
CA CYS A 5 14.71 -14.56 2.52
C CYS A 5 14.83 -16.06 2.86
N GLU A 6 15.97 -16.68 2.54
CA GLU A 6 16.27 -18.07 2.87
C GLU A 6 16.29 -18.28 4.40
N GLN A 7 16.90 -17.37 5.17
CA GLN A 7 16.90 -17.42 6.64
C GLN A 7 15.48 -17.33 7.23
N LEU A 8 14.58 -16.59 6.58
CA LEU A 8 13.17 -16.46 6.97
C LEU A 8 12.30 -17.61 6.44
N GLY A 9 12.84 -18.51 5.63
CA GLY A 9 12.10 -19.62 5.01
C GLY A 9 11.09 -19.18 3.96
N VAL A 10 11.30 -18.00 3.36
CA VAL A 10 10.44 -17.46 2.29
C VAL A 10 11.13 -17.53 0.94
N GLY A 11 10.35 -17.71 -0.13
CA GLY A 11 10.87 -17.75 -1.49
C GLY A 11 11.40 -16.38 -1.96
N PHE A 12 12.36 -16.41 -2.89
CA PHE A 12 12.92 -15.22 -3.50
C PHE A 12 13.11 -15.43 -5.00
N ALA A 13 12.59 -14.52 -5.81
CA ALA A 13 12.85 -14.45 -7.25
C ALA A 13 13.11 -13.00 -7.67
N ILE A 14 13.92 -12.81 -8.69
CA ILE A 14 14.12 -11.50 -9.32
C ILE A 14 13.01 -11.31 -10.36
N ASN A 15 12.50 -10.11 -10.45
CA ASN A 15 11.52 -9.71 -11.45
C ASN A 15 12.10 -8.61 -12.33
N ASN A 16 12.37 -8.95 -13.57
CA ASN A 16 12.88 -8.05 -14.61
C ASN A 16 11.79 -7.66 -15.63
N ALA A 17 10.50 -7.74 -15.26
CA ALA A 17 9.40 -7.47 -16.18
C ALA A 17 9.46 -6.07 -16.82
N PHE A 18 10.11 -5.11 -16.17
CA PHE A 18 10.30 -3.76 -16.71
C PHE A 18 11.14 -3.74 -17.98
N SER A 19 12.24 -4.51 -18.03
CA SER A 19 13.19 -4.55 -19.16
C SER A 19 12.97 -5.71 -20.11
N GLU A 20 12.37 -6.80 -19.61
CA GLU A 20 12.28 -8.08 -20.35
C GLU A 20 10.81 -8.52 -20.59
N GLY A 21 9.84 -7.66 -20.21
CA GLY A 21 8.43 -7.99 -20.35
C GLY A 21 8.04 -9.25 -19.57
N GLY A 22 7.15 -10.06 -20.11
CA GLY A 22 6.64 -11.27 -19.47
C GLY A 22 7.72 -12.31 -19.15
N GLU A 23 8.74 -12.44 -19.97
CA GLU A 23 9.85 -13.39 -19.75
C GLU A 23 10.62 -13.05 -18.46
N GLY A 24 10.82 -11.76 -18.16
CA GLY A 24 11.47 -11.30 -16.93
C GLY A 24 10.69 -11.59 -15.65
N ALA A 25 9.43 -11.98 -15.73
CA ALA A 25 8.57 -12.33 -14.60
C ALA A 25 8.36 -13.84 -14.41
N VAL A 26 8.82 -14.68 -15.32
CA VAL A 26 8.53 -16.13 -15.33
C VAL A 26 8.95 -16.83 -14.04
N ASP A 27 10.15 -16.55 -13.54
CA ASP A 27 10.67 -17.22 -12.33
C ASP A 27 9.85 -16.82 -11.10
N MET A 28 9.43 -15.56 -11.00
CA MET A 28 8.54 -15.12 -9.93
C MET A 28 7.16 -15.77 -10.03
N ALA A 29 6.60 -15.86 -11.23
CA ALA A 29 5.31 -16.51 -11.46
C ALA A 29 5.35 -18.00 -11.06
N ARG A 30 6.40 -18.72 -11.44
CA ARG A 30 6.60 -20.12 -11.04
C ARG A 30 6.72 -20.27 -9.52
N LEU A 31 7.49 -19.40 -8.87
CA LEU A 31 7.63 -19.40 -7.42
C LEU A 31 6.29 -19.14 -6.71
N VAL A 32 5.46 -18.25 -7.23
CA VAL A 32 4.11 -17.99 -6.70
C VAL A 32 3.23 -19.23 -6.81
N VAL A 33 3.19 -19.89 -7.99
CA VAL A 33 2.42 -21.11 -8.21
C VAL A 33 2.88 -22.21 -7.24
N ASP A 34 4.20 -22.47 -7.18
CA ASP A 34 4.78 -23.46 -6.26
C ASP A 34 4.41 -23.18 -4.79
N THR A 35 4.44 -21.90 -4.40
CA THR A 35 4.07 -21.51 -3.03
C THR A 35 2.60 -21.77 -2.74
N ILE A 36 1.71 -21.47 -3.68
CA ILE A 36 0.27 -21.71 -3.52
C ILE A 36 -0.03 -23.22 -3.42
N GLU A 37 0.64 -24.03 -4.22
CA GLU A 37 0.44 -25.49 -4.24
C GLU A 37 1.02 -26.20 -3.02
N ASN A 38 2.24 -25.80 -2.61
CA ASN A 38 3.00 -26.53 -1.58
C ASN A 38 2.96 -25.90 -0.17
N LYS A 39 2.61 -24.61 -0.08
CA LYS A 39 2.51 -23.87 1.20
C LYS A 39 1.25 -23.00 1.26
N PRO A 40 0.06 -23.57 1.05
CA PRO A 40 -1.16 -22.77 1.07
C PRO A 40 -1.39 -22.13 2.44
N SER A 41 -1.97 -20.93 2.45
CA SER A 41 -2.37 -20.29 3.69
C SER A 41 -3.55 -21.05 4.31
N GLU A 42 -3.44 -21.41 5.60
CA GLU A 42 -4.49 -22.14 6.32
C GLU A 42 -5.74 -21.28 6.55
N SER A 43 -5.55 -19.97 6.78
CA SER A 43 -6.64 -19.02 6.99
C SER A 43 -6.23 -17.59 6.65
N LEU A 44 -7.18 -16.80 6.18
CA LEU A 44 -7.01 -15.37 5.99
C LEU A 44 -7.11 -14.66 7.34
N ARG A 45 -6.11 -13.84 7.66
CA ARG A 45 -6.08 -13.03 8.88
C ARG A 45 -6.20 -11.56 8.52
N TYR A 46 -7.28 -10.95 8.98
CA TYR A 46 -7.50 -9.52 8.80
C TYR A 46 -6.85 -8.72 9.94
N THR A 47 -6.31 -7.56 9.62
CA THR A 47 -5.71 -6.65 10.62
C THR A 47 -6.75 -6.04 11.54
N TYR A 48 -7.97 -5.84 11.06
CA TYR A 48 -9.11 -5.32 11.81
C TYR A 48 -10.40 -6.05 11.41
N LYS A 49 -11.46 -5.83 12.16
CA LYS A 49 -12.79 -6.38 11.88
C LYS A 49 -13.66 -5.34 11.16
N GLU A 50 -14.68 -5.79 10.47
CA GLU A 50 -15.64 -4.92 9.80
C GLU A 50 -16.37 -3.99 10.79
N GLU A 51 -16.72 -4.51 11.96
CA GLU A 51 -17.44 -3.80 13.01
C GLU A 51 -16.59 -2.79 13.79
N ASP A 52 -15.27 -2.80 13.62
CA ASP A 52 -14.39 -1.82 14.25
C ASP A 52 -14.74 -0.40 13.76
N SER A 53 -14.65 0.59 14.64
CA SER A 53 -14.79 1.99 14.25
C SER A 53 -13.67 2.41 13.29
N ILE A 54 -13.87 3.50 12.55
CA ILE A 54 -12.83 4.02 11.63
C ILE A 54 -11.52 4.30 12.37
N GLU A 55 -11.59 4.86 13.57
CA GLU A 55 -10.41 5.11 14.40
C GLU A 55 -9.71 3.80 14.78
N GLN A 56 -10.47 2.78 15.21
CA GLN A 56 -9.92 1.45 15.55
C GLN A 56 -9.29 0.75 14.34
N LYS A 57 -9.89 0.85 13.15
CA LYS A 57 -9.31 0.31 11.92
C LYS A 57 -7.98 0.97 11.60
N ILE A 58 -7.93 2.32 11.64
CA ILE A 58 -6.70 3.09 11.41
C ILE A 58 -5.62 2.73 12.45
N GLU A 59 -5.99 2.68 13.73
CA GLU A 59 -5.08 2.37 14.83
C GLU A 59 -4.47 0.98 14.67
N LYS A 60 -5.28 -0.04 14.39
CA LYS A 60 -4.79 -1.41 14.18
C LYS A 60 -3.82 -1.52 13.01
N VAL A 61 -4.09 -0.84 11.90
CA VAL A 61 -3.16 -0.81 10.75
C VAL A 61 -1.89 -0.06 11.11
N ALA A 62 -1.99 1.14 11.69
CA ALA A 62 -0.83 1.95 12.04
C ALA A 62 0.08 1.27 13.06
N THR A 63 -0.51 0.59 14.05
CA THR A 63 0.25 -0.09 15.11
C THR A 63 0.79 -1.44 14.64
N ASN A 64 -0.07 -2.31 14.12
CA ASN A 64 0.30 -3.70 13.85
C ASN A 64 1.10 -3.87 12.56
N ILE A 65 0.89 -2.99 11.57
CA ILE A 65 1.58 -3.08 10.28
C ILE A 65 2.75 -2.10 10.20
N TYR A 66 2.57 -0.86 10.66
CA TYR A 66 3.61 0.16 10.53
C TYR A 66 4.47 0.35 11.78
N GLY A 67 4.04 -0.14 12.95
CA GLY A 67 4.81 -0.02 14.20
C GLY A 67 4.72 1.35 14.86
N ALA A 68 3.66 2.12 14.58
CA ALA A 68 3.39 3.37 15.26
C ALA A 68 3.05 3.14 16.74
N SER A 69 3.49 4.03 17.61
CA SER A 69 3.18 3.98 19.04
C SER A 69 2.06 4.93 19.46
N VAL A 70 1.88 6.03 18.73
CA VAL A 70 0.87 7.05 19.00
C VAL A 70 0.19 7.44 17.69
N ILE A 71 -1.14 7.46 17.67
CA ILE A 71 -1.92 7.93 16.53
C ILE A 71 -2.64 9.21 16.91
N THR A 72 -2.45 10.26 16.12
CA THR A 72 -3.09 11.56 16.32
C THR A 72 -3.91 11.97 15.10
N TYR A 73 -4.89 12.81 15.30
CA TYR A 73 -5.82 13.22 14.26
C TYR A 73 -5.95 14.74 14.23
N SER A 74 -5.90 15.33 13.05
CA SER A 74 -6.28 16.72 12.85
C SER A 74 -7.76 16.95 13.18
N SER A 75 -8.15 18.19 13.36
CA SER A 75 -9.57 18.56 13.51
C SER A 75 -10.40 18.21 12.27
N ILE A 76 -9.80 18.29 11.08
CA ILE A 76 -10.43 17.92 9.81
C ILE A 76 -10.72 16.42 9.79
N ALA A 77 -9.72 15.60 10.11
CA ALA A 77 -9.87 14.14 10.15
C ALA A 77 -10.96 13.72 11.15
N ARG A 78 -10.97 14.30 12.36
CA ARG A 78 -12.00 14.03 13.37
C ARG A 78 -13.42 14.37 12.88
N ASN A 79 -13.58 15.50 12.20
CA ASN A 79 -14.87 15.90 11.64
C ASN A 79 -15.32 14.95 10.53
N ARG A 80 -14.38 14.43 9.71
CA ARG A 80 -14.68 13.43 8.68
C ARG A 80 -15.11 12.09 9.29
N ILE A 81 -14.46 11.65 10.37
CA ILE A 81 -14.87 10.44 11.11
C ILE A 81 -16.32 10.56 11.58
N LYS A 82 -16.68 11.68 12.23
CA LYS A 82 -18.06 11.92 12.65
C LYS A 82 -19.06 11.93 11.49
N LEU A 83 -18.64 12.44 10.33
CA LEU A 83 -19.48 12.40 9.12
C LEU A 83 -19.71 10.97 8.65
N ILE A 84 -18.65 10.14 8.62
CA ILE A 84 -18.72 8.72 8.22
C ILE A 84 -19.67 7.96 9.15
N GLU A 85 -19.58 8.19 10.46
CA GLU A 85 -20.48 7.61 11.45
C GLU A 85 -21.94 8.03 11.20
N LYS A 86 -22.19 9.33 10.96
CA LYS A 86 -23.51 9.84 10.64
C LYS A 86 -24.09 9.27 9.35
N MET A 87 -23.23 8.97 8.37
CA MET A 87 -23.61 8.34 7.10
C MET A 87 -23.87 6.82 7.23
N GLY A 88 -23.49 6.19 8.34
CA GLY A 88 -23.65 4.75 8.56
C GLY A 88 -22.74 3.87 7.71
N ILE A 89 -21.60 4.41 7.22
CA ILE A 89 -20.66 3.71 6.34
C ILE A 89 -19.36 3.32 7.07
N THR A 90 -19.42 3.10 8.36
CA THR A 90 -18.28 2.67 9.18
C THR A 90 -17.76 1.28 8.82
N HIS A 91 -18.58 0.47 8.13
CA HIS A 91 -18.19 -0.85 7.63
C HIS A 91 -17.16 -0.78 6.49
N TYR A 92 -17.05 0.34 5.80
CA TYR A 92 -16.07 0.48 4.72
C TYR A 92 -14.64 0.17 5.18
N PRO A 93 -13.84 -0.54 4.37
CA PRO A 93 -12.44 -0.76 4.67
C PRO A 93 -11.64 0.54 4.65
N VAL A 94 -10.56 0.55 5.44
CA VAL A 94 -9.64 1.68 5.55
C VAL A 94 -8.36 1.38 4.79
N CYS A 95 -7.97 2.32 3.92
CA CYS A 95 -6.67 2.39 3.30
C CYS A 95 -5.89 3.59 3.87
N ILE A 96 -4.60 3.44 4.12
CA ILE A 96 -3.76 4.54 4.60
C ILE A 96 -2.86 5.02 3.47
N ALA A 97 -3.01 6.30 3.09
CA ALA A 97 -2.15 6.98 2.14
C ALA A 97 -1.05 7.73 2.90
N LYS A 98 0.20 7.35 2.67
CA LYS A 98 1.41 7.92 3.30
C LYS A 98 2.61 7.83 2.38
N THR A 99 3.77 8.34 2.82
CA THR A 99 5.02 8.21 2.06
C THR A 99 5.38 6.75 1.81
N GLN A 100 5.99 6.49 0.66
CA GLN A 100 6.52 5.17 0.28
C GLN A 100 7.93 4.90 0.84
N TYR A 101 8.61 5.88 1.41
CA TYR A 101 10.03 5.77 1.79
C TYR A 101 10.27 5.07 3.12
N SER A 102 9.29 5.07 4.03
CA SER A 102 9.39 4.41 5.33
C SER A 102 8.03 3.93 5.83
N PHE A 103 7.98 3.28 6.98
CA PHE A 103 6.73 2.98 7.67
C PHE A 103 6.11 4.19 8.37
N SER A 104 6.87 5.27 8.61
CA SER A 104 6.35 6.52 9.14
C SER A 104 5.56 7.33 8.11
N ALA A 105 4.97 8.44 8.52
CA ALA A 105 4.34 9.42 7.64
C ALA A 105 5.29 10.54 7.20
N ASP A 106 6.55 10.56 7.67
CA ASP A 106 7.56 11.56 7.35
C ASP A 106 8.36 11.14 6.11
N PRO A 107 8.32 11.88 4.99
CA PRO A 107 9.06 11.55 3.76
C PRO A 107 10.59 11.69 3.89
N LYS A 108 11.09 12.27 4.99
CA LYS A 108 12.54 12.38 5.26
C LYS A 108 13.11 11.17 5.97
N ILE A 109 12.24 10.27 6.45
CA ILE A 109 12.63 9.05 7.15
C ILE A 109 12.55 7.88 6.17
N TYR A 110 13.55 7.02 6.17
CA TYR A 110 13.65 5.87 5.27
C TYR A 110 13.66 4.55 6.04
N GLY A 111 13.09 3.52 5.42
CA GLY A 111 13.15 2.14 5.89
C GLY A 111 12.14 1.79 6.98
N ALA A 112 12.47 0.75 7.76
CA ALA A 112 11.64 0.22 8.83
C ALA A 112 11.93 0.93 10.13
N VAL A 113 11.05 1.84 10.53
CA VAL A 113 11.10 2.57 11.81
C VAL A 113 9.97 2.12 12.72
N ASN A 114 10.17 2.24 14.02
CA ASN A 114 9.20 1.86 15.05
C ASN A 114 9.07 2.99 16.10
N ASN A 115 8.01 2.93 16.89
CA ASN A 115 7.76 3.85 18.01
C ASN A 115 7.70 5.33 17.60
N PHE A 116 7.03 5.63 16.51
CA PHE A 116 6.81 6.99 16.00
C PHE A 116 5.35 7.41 16.19
N GLU A 117 5.13 8.72 16.16
CA GLU A 117 3.79 9.29 16.08
C GLU A 117 3.27 9.21 14.64
N PHE A 118 2.03 8.75 14.48
CA PHE A 118 1.36 8.65 13.20
C PHE A 118 0.20 9.64 13.13
N HIS A 119 0.41 10.75 12.44
CA HIS A 119 -0.57 11.83 12.35
C HIS A 119 -1.48 11.68 11.14
N ILE A 120 -2.79 11.53 11.38
CA ILE A 120 -3.81 11.52 10.33
C ILE A 120 -4.24 12.96 10.03
N LYS A 121 -3.85 13.46 8.87
CA LYS A 121 -4.08 14.83 8.42
C LYS A 121 -5.50 15.03 7.90
N ASP A 122 -6.03 14.06 7.14
CA ASP A 122 -7.37 14.12 6.54
C ASP A 122 -7.90 12.70 6.31
N ILE A 123 -9.20 12.61 6.02
CA ILE A 123 -9.88 11.37 5.63
C ILE A 123 -10.74 11.66 4.42
N VAL A 124 -10.62 10.80 3.41
CA VAL A 124 -11.38 10.89 2.15
C VAL A 124 -12.29 9.69 2.02
N ILE A 125 -13.53 9.95 1.65
CA ILE A 125 -14.55 8.93 1.40
C ILE A 125 -14.57 8.67 -0.11
N ASN A 126 -14.17 7.48 -0.53
CA ASN A 126 -14.30 7.02 -1.92
C ASN A 126 -15.54 6.15 -2.05
N ASN A 127 -16.67 6.80 -2.19
CA ASN A 127 -17.99 6.14 -2.16
C ASN A 127 -18.17 5.12 -3.31
N GLY A 128 -17.62 5.43 -4.49
CA GLY A 128 -17.71 4.52 -5.63
C GLY A 128 -16.87 3.25 -5.50
N ALA A 129 -15.85 3.28 -4.62
CA ALA A 129 -15.01 2.13 -4.29
C ALA A 129 -15.35 1.54 -2.92
N GLU A 130 -16.36 2.09 -2.22
CA GLU A 130 -16.73 1.71 -0.85
C GLU A 130 -15.53 1.64 0.09
N MET A 131 -14.69 2.68 0.07
CA MET A 131 -13.41 2.71 0.79
C MET A 131 -13.17 4.05 1.47
N ILE A 132 -12.61 4.02 2.66
CA ILE A 132 -12.12 5.18 3.41
C ILE A 132 -10.61 5.28 3.24
N VAL A 133 -10.12 6.47 2.85
CA VAL A 133 -8.68 6.73 2.73
C VAL A 133 -8.24 7.69 3.82
N ALA A 134 -7.46 7.18 4.78
CA ALA A 134 -6.81 7.98 5.80
C ALA A 134 -5.48 8.55 5.27
N ILE A 135 -5.34 9.87 5.28
CA ILE A 135 -4.16 10.56 4.74
C ILE A 135 -3.21 10.89 5.88
N ALA A 136 -2.04 10.27 5.86
CA ALA A 136 -0.96 10.50 6.79
C ALA A 136 0.25 11.10 6.06
N GLY A 137 0.58 12.35 6.38
CA GLY A 137 1.63 13.10 5.70
C GLY A 137 1.18 13.80 4.42
N GLU A 138 2.15 14.12 3.56
CA GLU A 138 1.93 14.78 2.29
C GLU A 138 2.15 13.80 1.15
N ILE A 139 1.09 13.42 0.47
CA ILE A 139 1.14 12.50 -0.66
C ILE A 139 0.17 12.95 -1.77
N LEU A 140 0.64 12.88 -2.99
CA LEU A 140 -0.23 13.01 -4.17
C LEU A 140 -0.99 11.70 -4.37
N ARG A 141 -2.31 11.76 -4.24
CA ARG A 141 -3.18 10.57 -4.38
C ARG A 141 -3.33 10.10 -5.82
N MET A 142 -3.29 11.05 -6.74
CA MET A 142 -3.35 10.81 -8.17
C MET A 142 -2.54 11.90 -8.87
N PRO A 143 -1.31 11.64 -9.33
CA PRO A 143 -0.58 12.58 -10.16
C PRO A 143 -1.38 12.85 -11.44
N GLY A 144 -1.40 14.10 -11.88
CA GLY A 144 -2.03 14.48 -13.14
C GLY A 144 -1.37 13.75 -14.31
N LEU A 145 -2.18 13.22 -15.22
CA LEU A 145 -1.66 12.66 -16.46
C LEU A 145 -1.24 13.81 -17.37
N PRO A 146 -0.07 13.75 -18.03
CA PRO A 146 0.33 14.76 -19.02
C PRO A 146 -0.60 14.72 -20.23
N LYS A 147 -0.70 15.86 -20.94
CA LYS A 147 -1.49 15.94 -22.19
C LYS A 147 -0.95 15.00 -23.27
N GLU A 148 0.34 14.76 -23.24
CA GLU A 148 1.07 13.83 -24.10
C GLU A 148 1.66 12.72 -23.21
N PRO A 149 0.96 11.60 -23.07
CA PRO A 149 1.39 10.52 -22.19
C PRO A 149 2.59 9.81 -22.78
N GLN A 150 3.50 9.34 -21.91
CA GLN A 150 4.71 8.59 -22.30
C GLN A 150 4.38 7.35 -23.14
N ALA A 151 3.21 6.76 -22.94
CA ALA A 151 2.73 5.63 -23.75
C ALA A 151 2.71 5.85 -25.27
N LEU A 152 2.66 7.11 -25.73
CA LEU A 152 2.74 7.46 -27.15
C LEU A 152 4.18 7.33 -27.71
N HIS A 153 5.17 7.27 -26.85
CA HIS A 153 6.58 7.21 -27.19
C HIS A 153 7.20 5.83 -26.93
N ILE A 154 6.44 4.91 -26.32
CA ILE A 154 6.88 3.55 -26.05
C ILE A 154 6.62 2.70 -27.31
N ASP A 155 7.66 2.07 -27.83
CA ASP A 155 7.56 1.17 -28.97
C ASP A 155 8.53 -0.03 -28.80
N ILE A 156 8.37 -1.02 -29.66
CA ILE A 156 9.28 -2.17 -29.76
C ILE A 156 10.07 -2.03 -31.06
N VAL A 157 11.36 -1.75 -30.93
CA VAL A 157 12.29 -1.62 -32.06
C VAL A 157 13.31 -2.74 -31.98
N ASP A 158 13.41 -3.55 -33.04
CA ASP A 158 14.32 -4.69 -33.12
C ASP A 158 14.19 -5.71 -31.94
N GLY A 159 13.00 -5.79 -31.32
CA GLY A 159 12.72 -6.66 -30.17
C GLY A 159 13.06 -6.05 -28.82
N GLU A 160 13.54 -4.83 -28.76
CA GLU A 160 13.80 -4.07 -27.53
C GLU A 160 12.74 -3.01 -27.30
N ILE A 161 12.42 -2.74 -26.03
CA ILE A 161 11.44 -1.70 -25.66
C ILE A 161 12.16 -0.36 -25.58
N GLU A 162 11.77 0.59 -26.43
CA GLU A 162 12.24 1.97 -26.40
C GLU A 162 11.22 2.92 -25.78
N GLY A 163 11.66 4.11 -25.35
CA GLY A 163 10.79 5.17 -24.85
C GLY A 163 10.30 5.01 -23.41
N LEU A 164 10.94 4.19 -22.58
CA LEU A 164 10.58 4.01 -21.17
C LEU A 164 11.05 5.15 -20.25
N SER A 165 11.92 6.05 -20.69
CA SER A 165 12.50 7.14 -19.90
C SER A 165 12.37 8.49 -20.60
#